data_2d958776dd9af2a8aab6b983b49e3dcc
#
_entry.id   2d958776dd9af2a8aab6b983b49e3dcc
#
_cell.length_a   1.000
_cell.length_b   1.000
_cell.length_c   1.000
_cell.angle_alpha   90.00
_cell.angle_beta   90.00
_cell.angle_gamma   90.00
#
_symmetry.space_group_name_H-M   'P 1'
#
loop_
_entity.id
_entity.type
_entity.pdbx_description
1 polymer ?
#
loop_
_entity_poly.entity_id
_entity_poly.type
_entity_poly.pdbx_seq_one_letter_code
_entity_poly.pdbx_strand_id
1 'polypeptide(L)'
;MEGSEADLLHITDQEQAHLVPEDCEVPVVVTVHDLFHLRPREIKAGDIRVPVGNQRPGLFRRRDLKRLKAGLERADLLICISEMTKRDVERMFPGKPTALVRHQIDLDYWDPEGNPRSRDLLTEHDDDSKCLLITVGSDEPRKRLDFVRDVIASLPEEVAQDIHMLHIGSEVELSDEQLVTALQHAEALLFPSISEGFGYPPAEAMAAGCPVIAANLPAHNEVIPERCLLPATDVMAWVDEVVKVHAAWKRAGGVPRNPDDSLIDYVRDSLSPEAQGEALSRAYETACR
;
A
#
# COMPACT_ATOMS: atom_id res chain seq x y z
N MET A 1 -19.23 -24.37 -17.10
CA MET A 1 -20.16 -23.25 -16.89
C MET A 1 -21.15 -23.27 -18.06
N GLU A 2 -22.22 -24.01 -17.92
CA GLU A 2 -23.29 -23.97 -18.90
C GLU A 2 -24.21 -22.78 -18.57
N GLY A 3 -24.32 -21.82 -19.49
CA GLY A 3 -25.39 -20.82 -19.47
C GLY A 3 -25.08 -19.38 -19.04
N SER A 4 -23.83 -18.93 -18.91
CA SER A 4 -23.55 -17.50 -18.81
C SER A 4 -23.06 -16.97 -20.16
N GLU A 5 -23.84 -16.13 -20.82
CA GLU A 5 -23.38 -15.29 -21.92
C GLU A 5 -22.45 -14.22 -21.35
N ALA A 6 -21.20 -14.60 -21.06
CA ALA A 6 -20.18 -13.69 -20.59
C ALA A 6 -19.32 -13.26 -21.79
N ASP A 7 -19.09 -11.96 -21.93
CA ASP A 7 -18.22 -11.40 -22.98
C ASP A 7 -16.73 -11.46 -22.61
N LEU A 8 -16.42 -11.70 -21.34
CA LEU A 8 -15.06 -11.68 -20.81
C LEU A 8 -15.00 -12.46 -19.48
N LEU A 9 -13.86 -13.10 -19.21
CA LEU A 9 -13.52 -13.68 -17.91
C LEU A 9 -12.44 -12.83 -17.23
N HIS A 10 -12.71 -12.31 -16.03
CA HIS A 10 -11.73 -11.59 -15.23
C HIS A 10 -11.36 -12.35 -13.96
N ILE A 11 -10.08 -12.68 -13.82
CA ILE A 11 -9.48 -13.22 -12.59
C ILE A 11 -8.81 -12.06 -11.86
N THR A 12 -9.37 -11.69 -10.73
CA THR A 12 -9.01 -10.46 -10.00
C THR A 12 -7.75 -10.55 -9.16
N ASP A 13 -7.08 -11.72 -9.12
CA ASP A 13 -5.85 -11.94 -8.35
C ASP A 13 -4.90 -12.88 -9.12
N GLN A 14 -3.66 -12.45 -9.33
CA GLN A 14 -2.63 -13.25 -9.99
C GLN A 14 -2.35 -14.60 -9.30
N GLU A 15 -2.55 -14.72 -7.99
CA GLU A 15 -2.35 -16.01 -7.29
C GLU A 15 -3.35 -17.07 -7.77
N GLN A 16 -4.47 -16.64 -8.36
CA GLN A 16 -5.47 -17.49 -8.99
C GLN A 16 -5.29 -17.68 -10.51
N ALA A 17 -4.23 -17.13 -11.09
CA ALA A 17 -3.99 -17.22 -12.54
C ALA A 17 -3.90 -18.67 -13.05
N HIS A 18 -3.61 -19.65 -12.18
CA HIS A 18 -3.65 -21.07 -12.53
C HIS A 18 -5.04 -21.55 -12.98
N LEU A 19 -6.09 -20.77 -12.70
CA LEU A 19 -7.47 -21.04 -13.14
C LEU A 19 -7.77 -20.57 -14.57
N VAL A 20 -6.86 -19.81 -15.21
CA VAL A 20 -7.01 -19.42 -16.62
C VAL A 20 -7.14 -20.68 -17.47
N PRO A 21 -8.27 -20.89 -18.19
CA PRO A 21 -8.49 -22.08 -19.02
C PRO A 21 -7.42 -22.24 -20.11
N GLU A 22 -7.18 -23.47 -20.55
CA GLU A 22 -6.33 -23.73 -21.72
C GLU A 22 -7.01 -23.31 -23.01
N ASP A 23 -8.33 -23.54 -23.07
CA ASP A 23 -9.20 -23.11 -24.16
C ASP A 23 -10.35 -22.28 -23.57
N CYS A 24 -10.49 -21.04 -24.00
CA CYS A 24 -11.55 -20.14 -23.58
C CYS A 24 -12.13 -19.43 -24.81
N GLU A 25 -13.46 -19.43 -24.94
CA GLU A 25 -14.15 -18.80 -26.07
C GLU A 25 -14.22 -17.27 -25.94
N VAL A 26 -14.02 -16.76 -24.72
CA VAL A 26 -14.02 -15.32 -24.41
C VAL A 26 -12.66 -14.88 -23.92
N PRO A 27 -12.29 -13.59 -24.10
CA PRO A 27 -11.04 -13.05 -23.59
C PRO A 27 -10.89 -13.27 -22.09
N VAL A 28 -9.68 -13.58 -21.64
CA VAL A 28 -9.34 -13.74 -20.23
C VAL A 28 -8.41 -12.63 -19.78
N VAL A 29 -8.82 -11.90 -18.75
CA VAL A 29 -8.07 -10.83 -18.11
C VAL A 29 -7.65 -11.28 -16.72
N VAL A 30 -6.42 -10.94 -16.31
CA VAL A 30 -5.94 -11.20 -14.95
C VAL A 30 -5.39 -9.93 -14.34
N THR A 31 -5.85 -9.58 -13.12
CA THR A 31 -5.24 -8.51 -12.33
C THR A 31 -3.98 -9.02 -11.63
N VAL A 32 -2.91 -8.25 -11.76
CA VAL A 32 -1.60 -8.51 -11.15
C VAL A 32 -1.33 -7.44 -10.11
N HIS A 33 -1.37 -7.83 -8.82
CA HIS A 33 -1.08 -6.96 -7.68
C HIS A 33 0.42 -6.78 -7.49
N ASP A 34 1.18 -7.85 -7.60
CA ASP A 34 2.64 -7.86 -7.63
C ASP A 34 3.17 -9.16 -8.26
N LEU A 35 4.47 -9.23 -8.46
CA LEU A 35 5.17 -10.43 -8.92
C LEU A 35 6.28 -10.87 -7.96
N PHE A 36 6.20 -10.49 -6.68
CA PHE A 36 7.26 -10.75 -5.70
C PHE A 36 7.60 -12.23 -5.59
N HIS A 37 6.60 -13.11 -5.63
CA HIS A 37 6.81 -14.56 -5.56
C HIS A 37 7.35 -15.17 -6.85
N LEU A 38 6.94 -14.62 -8.01
CA LEU A 38 7.45 -15.07 -9.31
C LEU A 38 8.84 -14.49 -9.63
N ARG A 39 9.13 -13.30 -9.07
CA ARG A 39 10.36 -12.56 -9.28
C ARG A 39 10.98 -12.11 -7.97
N PRO A 40 11.38 -13.07 -7.11
CA PRO A 40 12.03 -12.73 -5.85
C PRO A 40 13.35 -12.01 -6.15
N ARG A 41 13.62 -10.95 -5.39
CA ARG A 41 14.79 -10.09 -5.56
C ARG A 41 15.28 -9.56 -4.22
N GLU A 42 16.52 -9.07 -4.20
CA GLU A 42 17.03 -8.26 -3.11
C GLU A 42 17.09 -6.80 -3.56
N ILE A 43 16.59 -5.91 -2.73
CA ILE A 43 16.67 -4.46 -2.94
C ILE A 43 17.74 -3.92 -1.98
N LYS A 44 18.70 -3.17 -2.52
CA LYS A 44 19.71 -2.50 -1.71
C LYS A 44 19.09 -1.22 -1.12
N ALA A 45 19.09 -1.13 0.21
CA ALA A 45 18.65 0.04 0.96
C ALA A 45 19.79 0.48 1.88
N GLY A 46 20.57 1.47 1.44
CA GLY A 46 21.83 1.85 2.11
C GLY A 46 22.83 0.69 2.06
N ASP A 47 23.31 0.29 3.23
CA ASP A 47 24.28 -0.81 3.39
C ASP A 47 23.62 -2.19 3.57
N ILE A 48 22.31 -2.24 3.72
CA ILE A 48 21.58 -3.51 3.87
C ILE A 48 20.97 -3.99 2.55
N ARG A 49 20.75 -5.30 2.47
CA ARG A 49 20.00 -5.96 1.39
C ARG A 49 18.71 -6.51 1.95
N VAL A 50 17.60 -6.05 1.42
CA VAL A 50 16.28 -6.43 1.87
C VAL A 50 15.65 -7.40 0.88
N PRO A 51 15.33 -8.63 1.32
CA PRO A 51 14.66 -9.60 0.46
C PRO A 51 13.22 -9.20 0.20
N VAL A 52 12.79 -9.31 -1.07
CA VAL A 52 11.41 -9.13 -1.52
C VAL A 52 10.97 -10.41 -2.21
N GLY A 53 9.87 -10.97 -1.75
CA GLY A 53 9.37 -12.27 -2.20
C GLY A 53 10.13 -13.45 -1.59
N ASN A 54 9.62 -14.66 -1.82
CA ASN A 54 10.20 -15.88 -1.28
C ASN A 54 11.42 -16.33 -2.11
N GLN A 55 12.63 -16.12 -1.58
CA GLN A 55 13.89 -16.45 -2.24
C GLN A 55 14.11 -17.96 -2.41
N ARG A 56 13.49 -18.80 -1.55
CA ARG A 56 13.69 -20.26 -1.53
C ARG A 56 12.36 -21.00 -1.38
N PRO A 57 11.45 -20.95 -2.37
CA PRO A 57 10.18 -21.66 -2.28
C PRO A 57 10.40 -23.18 -2.24
N GLY A 58 9.61 -23.86 -1.40
CA GLY A 58 9.57 -25.33 -1.35
C GLY A 58 9.04 -25.94 -2.65
N LEU A 59 9.19 -27.28 -2.79
CA LEU A 59 8.85 -28.00 -4.04
C LEU A 59 7.39 -27.79 -4.47
N PHE A 60 6.44 -27.84 -3.54
CA PHE A 60 5.02 -27.59 -3.84
C PHE A 60 4.79 -26.17 -4.34
N ARG A 61 5.32 -25.16 -3.63
CA ARG A 61 5.21 -23.76 -4.05
C ARG A 61 5.87 -23.50 -5.42
N ARG A 62 6.98 -24.15 -5.72
CA ARG A 62 7.61 -24.07 -7.07
C ARG A 62 6.68 -24.59 -8.17
N ARG A 63 5.92 -25.68 -7.90
CA ARG A 63 4.94 -26.21 -8.85
C ARG A 63 3.78 -25.23 -9.04
N ASP A 64 3.28 -24.65 -7.94
CA ASP A 64 2.22 -23.65 -7.98
C ASP A 64 2.64 -22.41 -8.74
N LEU A 65 3.84 -21.88 -8.49
CA LEU A 65 4.41 -20.75 -9.21
C LEU A 65 4.55 -21.01 -10.73
N LYS A 66 4.87 -22.25 -11.13
CA LYS A 66 4.89 -22.64 -12.55
C LYS A 66 3.49 -22.59 -13.18
N ARG A 67 2.48 -23.08 -12.46
CA ARG A 67 1.07 -23.05 -12.93
C ARG A 67 0.55 -21.62 -13.01
N LEU A 68 0.85 -20.81 -11.99
CA LEU A 68 0.52 -19.41 -11.94
C LEU A 68 1.14 -18.67 -13.15
N LYS A 69 2.45 -18.85 -13.39
CA LYS A 69 3.13 -18.26 -14.54
C LYS A 69 2.50 -18.68 -15.86
N ALA A 70 2.21 -19.96 -16.04
CA ALA A 70 1.57 -20.48 -17.25
C ALA A 70 0.16 -19.89 -17.44
N GLY A 71 -0.59 -19.65 -16.36
CA GLY A 71 -1.87 -18.96 -16.42
C GLY A 71 -1.74 -17.51 -16.88
N LEU A 72 -0.79 -16.76 -16.33
CA LEU A 72 -0.50 -15.39 -16.76
C LEU A 72 -0.05 -15.33 -18.24
N GLU A 73 0.70 -16.34 -18.70
CA GLU A 73 1.08 -16.47 -20.12
C GLU A 73 -0.12 -16.72 -21.04
N ARG A 74 -1.16 -17.42 -20.57
CA ARG A 74 -2.39 -17.70 -21.36
C ARG A 74 -3.36 -16.52 -21.38
N ALA A 75 -3.42 -15.71 -20.31
CA ALA A 75 -4.33 -14.56 -20.27
C ALA A 75 -4.15 -13.66 -21.50
N ASP A 76 -5.23 -13.07 -22.01
CA ASP A 76 -5.19 -12.17 -23.17
C ASP A 76 -4.67 -10.78 -22.78
N LEU A 77 -4.99 -10.31 -21.57
CA LEU A 77 -4.54 -9.03 -21.04
C LEU A 77 -4.22 -9.13 -19.55
N LEU A 78 -3.14 -8.48 -19.12
CA LEU A 78 -2.75 -8.35 -17.71
C LEU A 78 -3.01 -6.92 -17.23
N ILE A 79 -3.92 -6.78 -16.26
CA ILE A 79 -4.15 -5.52 -15.55
C ILE A 79 -3.12 -5.38 -14.45
N CYS A 80 -2.37 -4.29 -14.46
CA CYS A 80 -1.35 -3.96 -13.47
C CYS A 80 -1.84 -2.80 -12.59
N ILE A 81 -1.67 -2.91 -11.28
CA ILE A 81 -2.19 -1.92 -10.33
C ILE A 81 -1.26 -0.72 -10.11
N SER A 82 -0.02 -0.80 -10.61
CA SER A 82 0.99 0.25 -10.56
C SER A 82 1.92 0.18 -11.78
N GLU A 83 2.59 1.28 -12.09
CA GLU A 83 3.62 1.30 -13.14
C GLU A 83 4.80 0.37 -12.79
N MET A 84 5.11 0.22 -11.49
CA MET A 84 6.12 -0.74 -11.06
C MET A 84 5.72 -2.17 -11.41
N THR A 85 4.49 -2.58 -11.06
CA THR A 85 3.96 -3.91 -11.40
C THR A 85 3.92 -4.12 -12.90
N LYS A 86 3.50 -3.11 -13.66
CA LYS A 86 3.49 -3.15 -15.13
C LYS A 86 4.87 -3.40 -15.72
N ARG A 87 5.89 -2.67 -15.26
CA ARG A 87 7.29 -2.89 -15.69
C ARG A 87 7.79 -4.30 -15.34
N ASP A 88 7.40 -4.86 -14.19
CA ASP A 88 7.76 -6.23 -13.81
C ASP A 88 7.05 -7.25 -14.70
N VAL A 89 5.78 -7.03 -15.05
CA VAL A 89 5.02 -7.86 -16.02
C VAL A 89 5.67 -7.80 -17.41
N GLU A 90 5.94 -6.62 -17.95
CA GLU A 90 6.56 -6.44 -19.27
C GLU A 90 7.93 -7.10 -19.38
N ARG A 91 8.71 -7.10 -18.31
CA ARG A 91 10.00 -7.81 -18.24
C ARG A 91 9.85 -9.32 -18.19
N MET A 92 8.81 -9.82 -17.52
CA MET A 92 8.59 -11.27 -17.36
C MET A 92 7.85 -11.88 -18.53
N PHE A 93 6.96 -11.12 -19.15
CA PHE A 93 6.09 -11.53 -20.25
C PHE A 93 6.21 -10.55 -21.44
N PRO A 94 7.37 -10.50 -22.13
CA PRO A 94 7.57 -9.56 -23.23
C PRO A 94 6.50 -9.71 -24.31
N GLY A 95 5.89 -8.60 -24.71
CA GLY A 95 4.84 -8.57 -25.74
C GLY A 95 3.43 -8.93 -25.26
N LYS A 96 3.25 -9.28 -23.98
CA LYS A 96 1.93 -9.50 -23.39
C LYS A 96 1.18 -8.14 -23.30
N PRO A 97 -0.08 -8.05 -23.77
CA PRO A 97 -0.90 -6.86 -23.55
C PRO A 97 -1.05 -6.54 -22.08
N THR A 98 -0.89 -5.27 -21.71
CA THR A 98 -1.01 -4.79 -20.33
C THR A 98 -1.87 -3.54 -20.28
N ALA A 99 -2.60 -3.38 -19.19
CA ALA A 99 -3.32 -2.14 -18.85
C ALA A 99 -2.94 -1.70 -17.43
N LEU A 100 -2.88 -0.39 -17.20
CA LEU A 100 -2.72 0.18 -15.85
C LEU A 100 -4.10 0.51 -15.30
N VAL A 101 -4.48 -0.12 -14.20
CA VAL A 101 -5.71 0.17 -13.45
C VAL A 101 -5.35 0.25 -11.98
N ARG A 102 -5.21 1.47 -11.46
CA ARG A 102 -4.94 1.69 -10.04
C ARG A 102 -6.12 1.30 -9.19
N HIS A 103 -5.87 0.88 -7.97
CA HIS A 103 -6.94 0.67 -7.00
C HIS A 103 -7.57 1.99 -6.58
N GLN A 104 -8.85 1.93 -6.28
CA GLN A 104 -9.60 3.01 -5.65
C GLN A 104 -9.44 2.95 -4.12
N ILE A 105 -9.75 4.07 -3.48
CA ILE A 105 -9.93 4.18 -2.03
C ILE A 105 -11.37 4.64 -1.77
N ASP A 106 -12.05 3.93 -0.89
CA ASP A 106 -13.42 4.24 -0.49
C ASP A 106 -13.40 5.39 0.54
N LEU A 107 -13.61 6.63 0.05
CA LEU A 107 -13.63 7.81 0.92
C LEU A 107 -14.78 7.77 1.92
N ASP A 108 -15.95 7.20 1.58
CA ASP A 108 -17.07 7.10 2.53
C ASP A 108 -16.72 6.27 3.77
N TYR A 109 -15.72 5.41 3.64
CA TYR A 109 -15.23 4.57 4.75
C TYR A 109 -14.15 5.28 5.59
N TRP A 110 -13.25 6.06 4.97
CA TRP A 110 -12.06 6.62 5.61
C TRP A 110 -12.21 8.08 6.04
N ASP A 111 -12.96 8.90 5.30
CA ASP A 111 -13.08 10.35 5.50
C ASP A 111 -13.70 10.66 6.87
N PRO A 112 -13.00 11.41 7.75
CA PRO A 112 -13.48 11.75 9.07
C PRO A 112 -14.71 12.68 9.06
N GLU A 113 -15.00 13.42 7.98
CA GLU A 113 -16.21 14.22 7.86
C GLU A 113 -17.44 13.34 7.65
N GLY A 114 -17.34 12.37 6.74
CA GLY A 114 -18.42 11.43 6.41
C GLY A 114 -18.60 10.31 7.41
N ASN A 115 -17.50 9.84 8.03
CA ASN A 115 -17.46 8.68 8.94
C ASN A 115 -16.57 8.94 10.16
N PRO A 116 -16.90 9.91 11.02
CA PRO A 116 -16.07 10.27 12.16
C PRO A 116 -15.99 9.14 13.19
N ARG A 117 -14.80 8.88 13.73
CA ARG A 117 -14.53 7.87 14.76
C ARG A 117 -14.11 8.53 16.05
N SER A 118 -14.58 7.99 17.19
CA SER A 118 -14.13 8.42 18.50
C SER A 118 -12.78 7.80 18.83
N ARG A 119 -11.82 8.60 19.30
CA ARG A 119 -10.51 8.12 19.78
C ARG A 119 -10.64 7.11 20.92
N ASP A 120 -11.76 7.10 21.64
CA ASP A 120 -12.05 6.13 22.72
C ASP A 120 -11.96 4.67 22.25
N LEU A 121 -12.15 4.39 20.94
CA LEU A 121 -11.97 3.05 20.37
C LEU A 121 -10.52 2.54 20.47
N LEU A 122 -9.56 3.41 20.71
CA LEU A 122 -8.13 3.08 20.86
C LEU A 122 -7.66 3.00 22.31
N THR A 123 -8.52 3.18 23.33
CA THR A 123 -8.13 3.32 24.74
C THR A 123 -7.22 2.21 25.27
N GLU A 124 -7.32 0.99 24.72
CA GLU A 124 -6.45 -0.14 25.10
C GLU A 124 -5.06 -0.08 24.41
N HIS A 125 -4.89 0.74 23.39
CA HIS A 125 -3.71 0.77 22.51
C HIS A 125 -3.06 2.15 22.43
N ASP A 126 -3.71 3.19 22.93
CA ASP A 126 -3.28 4.58 22.78
C ASP A 126 -3.06 5.25 24.13
N ASP A 127 -2.09 6.15 24.17
CA ASP A 127 -1.87 7.11 25.27
C ASP A 127 -2.25 8.51 24.74
N ASP A 128 -3.44 8.98 25.10
CA ASP A 128 -4.01 10.24 24.64
C ASP A 128 -3.23 11.48 25.06
N SER A 129 -2.33 11.34 26.05
CA SER A 129 -1.39 12.38 26.48
C SER A 129 -0.15 12.50 25.57
N LYS A 130 0.00 11.65 24.57
CA LYS A 130 1.16 11.54 23.68
C LYS A 130 0.83 11.90 22.25
N CYS A 131 1.86 12.24 21.49
CA CYS A 131 1.84 12.40 20.05
C CYS A 131 1.79 11.00 19.40
N LEU A 132 0.64 10.60 18.89
CA LEU A 132 0.45 9.29 18.28
C LEU A 132 1.06 9.24 16.88
N LEU A 133 2.05 8.38 16.68
CA LEU A 133 2.58 8.00 15.38
C LEU A 133 2.24 6.54 15.10
N ILE A 134 1.98 6.21 13.85
CA ILE A 134 1.63 4.85 13.48
C ILE A 134 2.46 4.33 12.32
N THR A 135 2.59 3.02 12.22
CA THR A 135 2.97 2.28 11.01
C THR A 135 2.01 1.12 10.82
N VAL A 136 1.69 0.79 9.57
CA VAL A 136 0.74 -0.28 9.22
C VAL A 136 1.42 -1.30 8.32
N GLY A 137 1.44 -2.55 8.76
CA GLY A 137 1.96 -3.69 8.00
C GLY A 137 2.53 -4.79 8.87
N SER A 138 2.72 -5.96 8.25
CA SER A 138 3.35 -7.12 8.87
C SER A 138 4.85 -6.91 9.13
N ASP A 139 5.46 -7.78 9.95
CA ASP A 139 6.91 -7.77 10.22
C ASP A 139 7.74 -8.35 9.06
N GLU A 140 7.35 -8.07 7.82
CA GLU A 140 8.16 -8.44 6.66
C GLU A 140 9.35 -7.48 6.50
N PRO A 141 10.56 -7.99 6.14
CA PRO A 141 11.76 -7.14 6.00
C PRO A 141 11.56 -5.95 5.05
N ARG A 142 10.72 -6.08 4.03
CA ARG A 142 10.43 -5.00 3.08
C ARG A 142 9.67 -3.81 3.70
N LYS A 143 8.94 -4.04 4.80
CA LYS A 143 8.20 -3.00 5.54
C LYS A 143 9.10 -2.11 6.40
N ARG A 144 10.31 -2.56 6.68
CA ARG A 144 11.35 -1.78 7.35
C ARG A 144 10.96 -1.26 8.74
N LEU A 145 10.35 -2.10 9.57
CA LEU A 145 10.08 -1.73 10.97
C LEU A 145 11.37 -1.47 11.77
N ASP A 146 12.48 -2.11 11.40
CA ASP A 146 13.82 -1.81 11.89
C ASP A 146 14.18 -0.34 11.70
N PHE A 147 13.94 0.20 10.49
CA PHE A 147 14.21 1.59 10.17
C PHE A 147 13.33 2.56 10.98
N VAL A 148 12.05 2.25 11.21
CA VAL A 148 11.19 3.06 12.09
C VAL A 148 11.77 3.11 13.50
N ARG A 149 12.19 1.96 14.03
CA ARG A 149 12.82 1.89 15.37
C ARG A 149 14.11 2.73 15.43
N ASP A 150 14.92 2.71 14.38
CA ASP A 150 16.12 3.55 14.28
C ASP A 150 15.77 5.04 14.27
N VAL A 151 14.71 5.45 13.54
CA VAL A 151 14.22 6.84 13.52
C VAL A 151 13.79 7.26 14.93
N ILE A 152 12.94 6.47 15.59
CA ILE A 152 12.46 6.78 16.94
C ILE A 152 13.60 6.83 17.96
N ALA A 153 14.55 5.89 17.88
CA ALA A 153 15.73 5.87 18.77
C ALA A 153 16.69 7.04 18.54
N SER A 154 16.61 7.70 17.38
CA SER A 154 17.46 8.85 17.01
C SER A 154 16.81 10.20 17.33
N LEU A 155 15.58 10.21 17.86
CA LEU A 155 14.89 11.44 18.27
C LEU A 155 15.58 12.10 19.47
N PRO A 156 15.54 13.45 19.57
CA PRO A 156 15.90 14.15 20.81
C PRO A 156 15.06 13.62 21.99
N GLU A 157 15.65 13.53 23.18
CA GLU A 157 15.00 12.96 24.37
C GLU A 157 13.68 13.67 24.70
N GLU A 158 13.62 14.99 24.58
CA GLU A 158 12.42 15.80 24.82
C GLU A 158 11.31 15.56 23.79
N VAL A 159 11.63 15.02 22.61
CA VAL A 159 10.63 14.59 21.60
C VAL A 159 10.23 13.15 21.86
N ALA A 160 11.21 12.26 22.02
CA ALA A 160 10.99 10.83 22.18
C ALA A 160 10.05 10.50 23.38
N GLN A 161 10.18 11.24 24.50
CA GLN A 161 9.34 11.05 25.67
C GLN A 161 7.86 11.38 25.46
N ASP A 162 7.53 12.20 24.45
CA ASP A 162 6.17 12.57 24.10
C ASP A 162 5.58 11.72 22.96
N ILE A 163 6.37 10.88 22.29
CA ILE A 163 5.90 10.02 21.22
C ILE A 163 5.26 8.73 21.76
N HIS A 164 4.11 8.39 21.21
CA HIS A 164 3.53 7.06 21.27
C HIS A 164 3.56 6.45 19.86
N MET A 165 4.34 5.37 19.68
CA MET A 165 4.49 4.71 18.39
C MET A 165 3.71 3.40 18.37
N LEU A 166 2.72 3.28 17.48
CA LEU A 166 1.87 2.10 17.32
C LEU A 166 2.21 1.34 16.05
N HIS A 167 2.68 0.10 16.17
CA HIS A 167 3.04 -0.79 15.07
C HIS A 167 1.88 -1.76 14.76
N ILE A 168 0.95 -1.31 13.90
CA ILE A 168 -0.29 -2.02 13.56
C ILE A 168 -0.01 -3.15 12.54
N GLY A 169 -0.52 -4.35 12.82
CA GLY A 169 -0.32 -5.55 12.00
C GLY A 169 1.01 -6.26 12.20
N SER A 170 1.81 -5.84 13.20
CA SER A 170 3.07 -6.49 13.60
C SER A 170 3.19 -6.68 15.10
N GLU A 171 2.94 -5.64 15.90
CA GLU A 171 2.97 -5.68 17.36
C GLU A 171 1.56 -5.60 17.95
N VAL A 172 0.65 -4.92 17.25
CA VAL A 172 -0.74 -4.74 17.66
C VAL A 172 -1.67 -5.10 16.50
N GLU A 173 -2.64 -5.95 16.80
CA GLU A 173 -3.74 -6.25 15.87
C GLU A 173 -4.93 -5.34 16.23
N LEU A 174 -5.45 -4.62 15.26
CA LEU A 174 -6.62 -3.76 15.39
C LEU A 174 -7.78 -4.31 14.58
N SER A 175 -9.01 -4.10 15.04
CA SER A 175 -10.18 -4.26 14.18
C SER A 175 -10.21 -3.20 13.08
N ASP A 176 -11.02 -3.41 12.04
CA ASP A 176 -11.17 -2.45 10.95
C ASP A 176 -11.61 -1.07 11.47
N GLU A 177 -12.53 -1.02 12.44
CA GLU A 177 -12.97 0.24 13.05
C GLU A 177 -11.86 0.94 13.84
N GLN A 178 -11.05 0.16 14.56
CA GLN A 178 -9.90 0.70 15.30
C GLN A 178 -8.81 1.19 14.33
N LEU A 179 -8.61 0.52 13.18
CA LEU A 179 -7.66 0.98 12.15
C LEU A 179 -8.10 2.32 11.56
N VAL A 180 -9.38 2.48 11.20
CA VAL A 180 -9.92 3.77 10.74
C VAL A 180 -9.69 4.84 11.81
N THR A 181 -10.00 4.53 13.08
CA THR A 181 -9.79 5.45 14.18
C THR A 181 -8.32 5.84 14.34
N ALA A 182 -7.39 4.87 14.26
CA ALA A 182 -5.97 5.16 14.35
C ALA A 182 -5.49 6.10 13.24
N LEU A 183 -5.95 5.87 12.00
CA LEU A 183 -5.62 6.73 10.85
C LEU A 183 -6.24 8.13 10.98
N GLN A 184 -7.46 8.27 11.52
CA GLN A 184 -8.09 9.58 11.72
C GLN A 184 -7.42 10.41 12.83
N HIS A 185 -6.84 9.76 13.86
CA HIS A 185 -6.31 10.44 15.05
C HIS A 185 -4.79 10.48 15.15
N ALA A 186 -4.05 9.68 14.37
CA ALA A 186 -2.60 9.74 14.36
C ALA A 186 -2.10 11.07 13.80
N GLU A 187 -1.02 11.58 14.37
CA GLU A 187 -0.33 12.78 13.90
C GLU A 187 0.41 12.53 12.57
N ALA A 188 0.90 11.30 12.36
CA ALA A 188 1.43 10.85 11.07
C ALA A 188 1.50 9.31 10.96
N LEU A 189 1.38 8.83 9.72
CA LEU A 189 1.78 7.47 9.32
C LEU A 189 3.24 7.48 8.83
N LEU A 190 4.10 6.63 9.41
CA LEU A 190 5.44 6.37 8.90
C LEU A 190 5.42 5.12 8.01
N PHE A 191 5.80 5.27 6.74
CA PHE A 191 5.75 4.19 5.75
C PHE A 191 7.08 4.01 5.02
N PRO A 192 8.09 3.38 5.66
CA PRO A 192 9.43 3.20 5.10
C PRO A 192 9.57 2.01 4.15
N SER A 193 8.45 1.40 3.73
CA SER A 193 8.46 0.23 2.87
C SER A 193 9.30 0.45 1.62
N ILE A 194 10.09 -0.55 1.24
CA ILE A 194 10.98 -0.45 0.07
C ILE A 194 10.41 -1.12 -1.18
N SER A 195 9.31 -1.82 -1.07
CA SER A 195 8.63 -2.44 -2.21
C SER A 195 7.19 -2.76 -1.89
N GLU A 196 6.29 -2.25 -2.72
CA GLU A 196 4.85 -2.48 -2.64
C GLU A 196 4.28 -2.83 -4.01
N GLY A 197 3.10 -3.46 -4.04
CA GLY A 197 2.32 -3.58 -5.26
C GLY A 197 1.60 -2.27 -5.60
N PHE A 198 1.08 -1.59 -4.58
CA PHE A 198 0.34 -0.33 -4.70
C PHE A 198 0.69 0.66 -3.57
N GLY A 199 0.40 0.33 -2.33
CA GLY A 199 0.58 1.21 -1.17
C GLY A 199 -0.76 1.60 -0.54
N TYR A 200 -1.57 0.61 -0.19
CA TYR A 200 -2.85 0.85 0.48
C TYR A 200 -2.71 1.64 1.78
N PRO A 201 -1.84 1.29 2.75
CA PRO A 201 -1.80 1.99 4.02
C PRO A 201 -1.58 3.51 3.90
N PRO A 202 -0.64 4.02 3.07
CA PRO A 202 -0.52 5.46 2.89
C PRO A 202 -1.73 6.08 2.15
N ALA A 203 -2.36 5.38 1.20
CA ALA A 203 -3.54 5.89 0.50
C ALA A 203 -4.75 5.98 1.46
N GLU A 204 -4.95 4.97 2.31
CA GLU A 204 -5.97 4.95 3.38
C GLU A 204 -5.72 6.04 4.43
N ALA A 205 -4.45 6.23 4.83
CA ALA A 205 -4.06 7.32 5.73
C ALA A 205 -4.41 8.70 5.14
N MET A 206 -4.08 8.93 3.86
CA MET A 206 -4.43 10.18 3.18
C MET A 206 -5.95 10.38 3.09
N ALA A 207 -6.72 9.32 2.82
CA ALA A 207 -8.17 9.36 2.82
C ALA A 207 -8.76 9.70 4.18
N ALA A 208 -8.11 9.29 5.27
CA ALA A 208 -8.43 9.66 6.64
C ALA A 208 -7.86 11.04 7.05
N GLY A 209 -7.30 11.80 6.11
CA GLY A 209 -6.65 13.08 6.38
C GLY A 209 -5.40 12.96 7.26
N CYS A 210 -4.80 11.76 7.38
CA CYS A 210 -3.58 11.53 8.14
C CYS A 210 -2.34 11.96 7.33
N PRO A 211 -1.45 12.80 7.87
CA PRO A 211 -0.16 13.08 7.27
C PRO A 211 0.64 11.79 7.04
N VAL A 212 1.30 11.69 5.89
CA VAL A 212 2.09 10.52 5.51
C VAL A 212 3.54 10.92 5.37
N ILE A 213 4.43 10.16 5.98
CA ILE A 213 5.88 10.22 5.81
C ILE A 213 6.29 8.89 5.16
N ALA A 214 6.60 8.89 3.88
CA ALA A 214 6.83 7.66 3.12
C ALA A 214 8.17 7.65 2.39
N ALA A 215 8.72 6.46 2.17
CA ALA A 215 9.92 6.30 1.37
C ALA A 215 9.64 6.64 -0.11
N ASN A 216 10.52 7.42 -0.75
CA ASN A 216 10.41 7.72 -2.18
C ASN A 216 10.90 6.51 -3.00
N LEU A 217 10.03 5.53 -3.17
CA LEU A 217 10.31 4.30 -3.91
C LEU A 217 9.12 3.90 -4.80
N PRO A 218 9.37 3.13 -5.87
CA PRO A 218 8.34 2.73 -6.83
C PRO A 218 7.14 2.01 -6.21
N ALA A 219 6.02 2.09 -6.88
CA ALA A 219 4.67 1.74 -6.58
C ALA A 219 4.00 2.77 -5.66
N HIS A 220 4.31 2.82 -4.37
CA HIS A 220 3.63 3.76 -3.47
C HIS A 220 3.97 5.23 -3.75
N ASN A 221 5.16 5.57 -4.26
CA ASN A 221 5.44 6.96 -4.69
C ASN A 221 4.66 7.40 -5.94
N GLU A 222 3.93 6.49 -6.58
CA GLU A 222 3.04 6.81 -7.70
C GLU A 222 1.66 7.29 -7.21
N VAL A 223 1.34 7.04 -5.94
CA VAL A 223 0.04 7.35 -5.32
C VAL A 223 0.15 8.29 -4.12
N ILE A 224 1.35 8.72 -3.76
CA ILE A 224 1.63 9.62 -2.64
C ILE A 224 2.17 10.95 -3.17
N PRO A 225 1.66 12.11 -2.74
CA PRO A 225 2.19 13.42 -3.13
C PRO A 225 3.68 13.58 -2.78
N GLU A 226 4.46 14.24 -3.65
CA GLU A 226 5.91 14.39 -3.50
C GLU A 226 6.31 15.00 -2.15
N ARG A 227 5.49 15.90 -1.60
CA ARG A 227 5.73 16.52 -0.28
C ARG A 227 5.76 15.54 0.90
N CYS A 228 5.19 14.34 0.71
CA CYS A 228 5.11 13.27 1.72
C CYS A 228 6.25 12.25 1.57
N LEU A 229 7.14 12.43 0.58
CA LEU A 229 8.15 11.45 0.23
C LEU A 229 9.53 11.85 0.73
N LEU A 230 10.20 10.91 1.41
CA LEU A 230 11.57 11.09 1.93
C LEU A 230 12.54 10.04 1.37
N PRO A 231 13.85 10.30 1.37
CA PRO A 231 14.85 9.30 1.05
C PRO A 231 14.69 8.05 1.93
N ALA A 232 14.66 6.87 1.33
CA ALA A 232 14.35 5.61 2.02
C ALA A 232 15.42 5.15 3.04
N THR A 233 16.59 5.79 3.06
CA THR A 233 17.75 5.38 3.87
C THR A 233 18.34 6.49 4.72
N ASP A 234 17.76 7.68 4.67
CA ASP A 234 18.23 8.85 5.43
C ASP A 234 17.43 8.97 6.73
N VAL A 235 17.91 8.32 7.79
CA VAL A 235 17.29 8.35 9.13
C VAL A 235 17.10 9.79 9.61
N MET A 236 18.09 10.70 9.38
CA MET A 236 18.00 12.06 9.88
C MET A 236 16.93 12.89 9.19
N ALA A 237 16.69 12.68 7.89
CA ALA A 237 15.57 13.33 7.19
C ALA A 237 14.20 12.93 7.78
N TRP A 238 14.05 11.66 8.20
CA TRP A 238 12.84 11.18 8.87
C TRP A 238 12.73 11.72 10.30
N VAL A 239 13.85 11.77 11.04
CA VAL A 239 13.91 12.40 12.38
C VAL A 239 13.45 13.85 12.30
N ASP A 240 13.97 14.62 11.35
CA ASP A 240 13.61 16.04 11.17
C ASP A 240 12.11 16.20 10.89
N GLU A 241 11.51 15.30 10.11
CA GLU A 241 10.09 15.37 9.84
C GLU A 241 9.23 14.99 11.04
N VAL A 242 9.60 13.95 11.80
CA VAL A 242 8.95 13.60 13.08
C VAL A 242 9.04 14.75 14.08
N VAL A 243 10.19 15.43 14.17
CA VAL A 243 10.34 16.61 15.04
C VAL A 243 9.38 17.74 14.64
N LYS A 244 9.16 17.96 13.33
CA LYS A 244 8.17 18.96 12.84
C LYS A 244 6.75 18.57 13.24
N VAL A 245 6.37 17.29 13.06
CA VAL A 245 5.07 16.76 13.48
C VAL A 245 4.86 16.96 14.97
N HIS A 246 5.81 16.55 15.80
CA HIS A 246 5.78 16.77 17.25
C HIS A 246 5.66 18.24 17.62
N ALA A 247 6.42 19.12 16.98
CA ALA A 247 6.36 20.56 17.23
C ALA A 247 4.99 21.17 16.85
N ALA A 248 4.33 20.64 15.82
CA ALA A 248 2.97 21.03 15.45
C ALA A 248 1.96 20.59 16.50
N TRP A 249 2.03 19.34 16.95
CA TRP A 249 1.21 18.78 18.01
C TRP A 249 1.36 19.57 19.34
N LYS A 250 2.59 19.89 19.74
CA LYS A 250 2.86 20.76 20.93
C LYS A 250 2.24 22.15 20.80
N ARG A 251 2.33 22.78 19.63
CA ARG A 251 1.72 24.11 19.39
C ARG A 251 0.19 24.05 19.45
N ALA A 252 -0.41 22.94 19.09
CA ALA A 252 -1.84 22.69 19.21
C ALA A 252 -2.27 22.42 20.66
N GLY A 253 -1.34 22.36 21.62
CA GLY A 253 -1.61 22.11 23.04
C GLY A 253 -1.71 20.61 23.38
N GLY A 254 -1.13 19.73 22.58
CA GLY A 254 -1.16 18.29 22.80
C GLY A 254 -2.50 17.63 22.46
N VAL A 255 -3.32 18.29 21.64
CA VAL A 255 -4.57 17.72 21.14
C VAL A 255 -4.37 17.14 19.73
N PRO A 256 -5.17 16.14 19.34
CA PRO A 256 -5.11 15.61 17.97
C PRO A 256 -5.28 16.70 16.91
N ARG A 257 -4.56 16.54 15.81
CA ARG A 257 -4.65 17.42 14.64
C ARG A 257 -6.05 17.44 14.03
N ASN A 258 -6.33 18.48 13.25
CA ASN A 258 -7.41 18.41 12.28
C ASN A 258 -6.99 17.56 11.07
N PRO A 259 -7.96 16.95 10.36
CA PRO A 259 -7.67 16.27 9.09
C PRO A 259 -6.96 17.19 8.09
N ASP A 260 -6.04 16.64 7.30
CA ASP A 260 -5.43 17.35 6.16
C ASP A 260 -6.35 17.19 4.93
N ASP A 261 -7.25 18.17 4.71
CA ASP A 261 -8.20 18.17 3.60
C ASP A 261 -7.50 18.06 2.24
N SER A 262 -6.27 18.60 2.11
CA SER A 262 -5.53 18.52 0.86
C SER A 262 -5.06 17.10 0.51
N LEU A 263 -4.92 16.21 1.49
CA LEU A 263 -4.65 14.77 1.27
C LEU A 263 -5.94 14.04 0.90
N ILE A 264 -7.05 14.36 1.55
CA ILE A 264 -8.38 13.81 1.22
C ILE A 264 -8.75 14.18 -0.22
N ASP A 265 -8.59 15.45 -0.59
CA ASP A 265 -8.85 15.93 -1.95
C ASP A 265 -7.94 15.23 -2.98
N TYR A 266 -6.66 15.03 -2.66
CA TYR A 266 -5.75 14.32 -3.53
C TYR A 266 -6.21 12.87 -3.78
N VAL A 267 -6.69 12.16 -2.76
CA VAL A 267 -7.24 10.80 -2.92
C VAL A 267 -8.53 10.84 -3.74
N ARG A 268 -9.42 11.80 -3.47
CA ARG A 268 -10.68 11.98 -4.22
C ARG A 268 -10.42 12.16 -5.71
N ASP A 269 -9.43 12.97 -6.07
CA ASP A 269 -9.13 13.27 -7.46
C ASP A 269 -8.35 12.13 -8.17
N SER A 270 -7.49 11.41 -7.45
CA SER A 270 -6.52 10.49 -8.05
C SER A 270 -6.87 9.01 -7.92
N LEU A 271 -7.64 8.63 -6.89
CA LEU A 271 -7.91 7.24 -6.50
C LEU A 271 -9.41 6.99 -6.31
N SER A 272 -10.27 7.71 -7.02
CA SER A 272 -11.72 7.55 -6.94
C SER A 272 -12.22 6.26 -7.60
N PRO A 273 -13.40 5.75 -7.20
CA PRO A 273 -14.08 4.64 -7.85
C PRO A 273 -14.33 4.88 -9.34
N GLU A 274 -14.67 6.14 -9.72
CA GLU A 274 -14.92 6.54 -11.09
C GLU A 274 -13.66 6.40 -11.94
N ALA A 275 -12.51 6.89 -11.45
CA ALA A 275 -11.23 6.80 -12.16
C ALA A 275 -10.81 5.33 -12.38
N GLN A 276 -11.01 4.47 -11.37
CA GLN A 276 -10.78 3.04 -11.51
C GLN A 276 -11.74 2.40 -12.52
N GLY A 277 -13.04 2.71 -12.42
CA GLY A 277 -14.08 2.18 -13.31
C GLY A 277 -13.83 2.51 -14.78
N GLU A 278 -13.44 3.76 -15.08
CA GLU A 278 -13.08 4.18 -16.42
C GLU A 278 -11.82 3.46 -16.95
N ALA A 279 -10.79 3.30 -16.11
CA ALA A 279 -9.57 2.60 -16.50
C ALA A 279 -9.85 1.10 -16.75
N LEU A 280 -10.69 0.48 -15.91
CA LEU A 280 -11.12 -0.91 -16.04
C LEU A 280 -11.94 -1.12 -17.32
N SER A 281 -12.88 -0.23 -17.61
CA SER A 281 -13.68 -0.26 -18.85
C SER A 281 -12.80 -0.25 -20.10
N ARG A 282 -11.83 0.66 -20.15
CA ARG A 282 -10.85 0.73 -21.26
C ARG A 282 -10.00 -0.54 -21.38
N ALA A 283 -9.65 -1.15 -20.24
CA ALA A 283 -8.92 -2.43 -20.23
C ALA A 283 -9.76 -3.56 -20.83
N TYR A 284 -11.03 -3.66 -20.45
CA TYR A 284 -11.94 -4.66 -21.01
C TYR A 284 -12.20 -4.46 -22.51
N GLU A 285 -12.43 -3.22 -22.94
CA GLU A 285 -12.55 -2.92 -24.38
C GLU A 285 -11.30 -3.34 -25.17
N THR A 286 -10.12 -3.21 -24.55
CA THR A 286 -8.86 -3.62 -25.17
C THR A 286 -8.76 -5.13 -25.29
N ALA A 287 -9.22 -5.89 -24.29
CA ALA A 287 -9.20 -7.34 -24.27
C ALA A 287 -10.19 -7.94 -25.27
N CYS A 288 -11.34 -7.25 -25.54
CA CYS A 288 -12.40 -7.71 -26.44
C CYS A 288 -12.18 -7.37 -27.93
N ARG A 289 -11.12 -6.66 -28.27
CA ARG A 289 -10.73 -6.32 -29.68
C ARG A 289 -9.88 -7.42 -30.31
#